data_c5ba6b05017bb30a24fb11733c0c5bea
#
_entry.id   c5ba6b05017bb30a24fb11733c0c5bea
#
_cell.length_a   1.000
_cell.length_b   1.000
_cell.length_c   1.000
_cell.angle_alpha   90.00
_cell.angle_beta   90.00
_cell.angle_gamma   90.00
#
_symmetry.space_group_name_H-M   'P 1'
#
loop_
_entity.id
_entity.type
_entity.pdbx_description
1 polymer ?
#
loop_
_entity_poly.entity_id
_entity_poly.type
_entity_poly.pdbx_seq_one_letter_code
_entity_poly.pdbx_strand_id
1 'polypeptide(L)'
;MVYETEVLIHQLGDALRRNSRAESAQLVKDIIRAKPPLAGRWRSMAAIAKKNGEVEDAVAAMDYYCASAGDTPPVQFEMAALLAQLGQLDEADSILAKLPPGTPTPADYYYSTGTLSLNLGRVGDAREKLRRACKAAPYSGQSWLALTIAGPMQAADIEALMAVDPGLFQSNVTELSAYHYALGNMFHEAGDYRKAFASFSVGAQKKQSVTPYNFSADKADAVRVAKGWQMEEALRPDDIRTPTKALHPIFVSGLPRSGTTLVEQILNSHSKVVGGEELGLMQLVTQDSGNAASDFARYRSQGGSSSELTNLYCYLLGQRHEGNGFFVDKSLDTSRFAGLIAAIFPSSPVIWLRRDPLDCAWSAYRTWFLRGMEWSWSLENIAYHFAVEDALFTHWSGLLGEKLLVVDYADLVQNPESEIDRITRFCGLQLEPAQLTPHENKRPVKTASVVQVRRPIYTTAVGNSAHYHEYMDQFVEAYETARSKFCTFV
;
A
#
# COMPACT_ATOMS: atom_id res chain seq x y z
N MET A 1 -35.38 -7.68 20.24
CA MET A 1 -34.79 -7.03 19.04
C MET A 1 -34.13 -5.68 19.37
N VAL A 2 -34.86 -4.59 19.75
CA VAL A 2 -34.18 -3.29 20.00
C VAL A 2 -33.19 -3.37 21.16
N TYR A 3 -33.57 -3.98 22.28
CA TYR A 3 -32.68 -4.15 23.44
C TYR A 3 -31.40 -5.02 23.11
N GLU A 4 -31.58 -6.10 22.43
CA GLU A 4 -30.46 -6.98 21.99
C GLU A 4 -29.51 -6.23 21.05
N THR A 5 -30.02 -5.41 20.14
CA THR A 5 -29.22 -4.59 19.25
C THR A 5 -28.38 -3.57 20.01
N GLU A 6 -28.94 -2.87 20.99
CA GLU A 6 -28.17 -1.90 21.81
C GLU A 6 -27.10 -2.60 22.64
N VAL A 7 -27.33 -3.83 23.12
CA VAL A 7 -26.32 -4.65 23.79
C VAL A 7 -25.17 -4.98 22.84
N LEU A 8 -25.46 -5.43 21.60
CA LEU A 8 -24.41 -5.73 20.61
C LEU A 8 -23.60 -4.47 20.23
N ILE A 9 -24.26 -3.33 20.08
CA ILE A 9 -23.58 -2.05 19.78
C ILE A 9 -22.67 -1.64 20.95
N HIS A 10 -23.13 -1.78 22.19
CA HIS A 10 -22.30 -1.50 23.36
C HIS A 10 -21.08 -2.41 23.44
N GLN A 11 -21.27 -3.72 23.27
CA GLN A 11 -20.17 -4.70 23.21
C GLN A 11 -19.18 -4.39 22.09
N LEU A 12 -19.68 -3.98 20.89
CA LEU A 12 -18.83 -3.55 19.78
C LEU A 12 -17.99 -2.33 20.17
N GLY A 13 -18.58 -1.35 20.89
CA GLY A 13 -17.85 -0.21 21.42
C GLY A 13 -16.72 -0.63 22.37
N ASP A 14 -16.95 -1.63 23.22
CA ASP A 14 -15.94 -2.18 24.14
C ASP A 14 -14.82 -2.92 23.37
N ALA A 15 -15.18 -3.75 22.39
CA ALA A 15 -14.22 -4.45 21.55
C ALA A 15 -13.30 -3.48 20.79
N LEU A 16 -13.88 -2.39 20.25
CA LEU A 16 -13.12 -1.33 19.57
C LEU A 16 -12.16 -0.59 20.52
N ARG A 17 -12.59 -0.29 21.76
CA ARG A 17 -11.72 0.32 22.78
C ARG A 17 -10.55 -0.58 23.15
N ARG A 18 -10.75 -1.89 23.21
CA ARG A 18 -9.69 -2.90 23.44
C ARG A 18 -8.86 -3.20 22.19
N ASN A 19 -9.20 -2.60 21.05
CA ASN A 19 -8.59 -2.87 19.74
C ASN A 19 -8.62 -4.36 19.36
N SER A 20 -9.65 -5.11 19.79
CA SER A 20 -9.84 -6.51 19.44
C SER A 20 -10.49 -6.65 18.07
N ARG A 21 -9.70 -7.14 17.08
CA ARG A 21 -10.17 -7.37 15.72
C ARG A 21 -11.21 -8.51 15.68
N ALA A 22 -10.87 -9.65 16.28
CA ALA A 22 -11.72 -10.84 16.22
C ALA A 22 -13.09 -10.59 16.82
N GLU A 23 -13.15 -9.97 18.00
CA GLU A 23 -14.41 -9.68 18.69
C GLU A 23 -15.23 -8.63 17.92
N SER A 24 -14.59 -7.55 17.46
CA SER A 24 -15.30 -6.53 16.69
C SER A 24 -15.80 -7.04 15.34
N ALA A 25 -15.05 -7.92 14.66
CA ALA A 25 -15.48 -8.58 13.44
C ALA A 25 -16.70 -9.49 13.70
N GLN A 26 -16.65 -10.33 14.75
CA GLN A 26 -17.77 -11.21 15.09
C GLN A 26 -19.03 -10.42 15.44
N LEU A 27 -18.92 -9.34 16.24
CA LEU A 27 -20.04 -8.50 16.61
C LEU A 27 -20.68 -7.80 15.40
N VAL A 28 -19.86 -7.34 14.44
CA VAL A 28 -20.40 -6.77 13.18
C VAL A 28 -21.17 -7.85 12.40
N LYS A 29 -20.65 -9.08 12.29
CA LYS A 29 -21.37 -10.21 11.66
C LYS A 29 -22.70 -10.50 12.33
N ASP A 30 -22.73 -10.50 13.65
CA ASP A 30 -23.96 -10.75 14.40
C ASP A 30 -25.00 -9.63 14.22
N ILE A 31 -24.55 -8.36 14.17
CA ILE A 31 -25.39 -7.21 13.86
C ILE A 31 -25.94 -7.31 12.42
N ILE A 32 -25.09 -7.68 11.44
CA ILE A 32 -25.52 -7.89 10.04
C ILE A 32 -26.57 -8.99 9.95
N ARG A 33 -26.40 -10.12 10.66
CA ARG A 33 -27.37 -11.22 10.70
C ARG A 33 -28.71 -10.80 11.33
N ALA A 34 -28.66 -10.02 12.40
CA ALA A 34 -29.85 -9.56 13.10
C ALA A 34 -30.63 -8.49 12.31
N LYS A 35 -30.01 -7.82 11.34
CA LYS A 35 -30.60 -6.79 10.47
C LYS A 35 -31.41 -5.72 11.23
N PRO A 36 -30.89 -5.14 12.31
CA PRO A 36 -31.62 -4.11 13.04
C PRO A 36 -31.76 -2.82 12.22
N PRO A 37 -32.74 -1.97 12.52
CA PRO A 37 -32.97 -0.71 11.80
C PRO A 37 -31.93 0.36 12.19
N LEU A 38 -30.68 0.22 11.74
CA LEU A 38 -29.56 1.09 12.10
C LEU A 38 -29.51 2.41 11.29
N ALA A 39 -30.26 2.50 10.18
CA ALA A 39 -30.21 3.66 9.29
C ALA A 39 -28.76 4.05 8.93
N GLY A 40 -28.38 5.32 9.13
CA GLY A 40 -27.02 5.81 8.83
C GLY A 40 -25.89 5.11 9.58
N ARG A 41 -26.14 4.41 10.69
CA ARG A 41 -25.10 3.66 11.43
C ARG A 41 -24.54 2.47 10.64
N TRP A 42 -25.23 2.00 9.60
CA TRP A 42 -24.71 0.96 8.71
C TRP A 42 -23.38 1.36 8.02
N ARG A 43 -23.21 2.67 7.72
CA ARG A 43 -21.89 3.18 7.24
C ARG A 43 -20.76 2.91 8.23
N SER A 44 -21.04 3.06 9.54
CA SER A 44 -20.03 2.76 10.58
C SER A 44 -19.74 1.27 10.65
N MET A 45 -20.73 0.41 10.48
CA MET A 45 -20.54 -1.05 10.41
C MET A 45 -19.66 -1.41 9.21
N ALA A 46 -19.93 -0.86 8.02
CA ALA A 46 -19.10 -1.05 6.83
C ALA A 46 -17.65 -0.59 7.05
N ALA A 47 -17.45 0.55 7.70
CA ALA A 47 -16.11 1.07 8.00
C ALA A 47 -15.35 0.17 9.00
N ILE A 48 -16.02 -0.38 10.02
CA ILE A 48 -15.42 -1.30 10.99
C ILE A 48 -15.08 -2.64 10.31
N ALA A 49 -16.01 -3.21 9.53
CA ALA A 49 -15.77 -4.44 8.77
C ALA A 49 -14.56 -4.28 7.83
N LYS A 50 -14.51 -3.19 7.06
CA LYS A 50 -13.35 -2.88 6.21
C LYS A 50 -12.05 -2.79 7.01
N LYS A 51 -12.04 -2.09 8.16
CA LYS A 51 -10.86 -1.97 9.02
C LYS A 51 -10.38 -3.35 9.51
N ASN A 52 -11.30 -4.26 9.79
CA ASN A 52 -11.01 -5.62 10.24
C ASN A 52 -10.63 -6.57 9.10
N GLY A 53 -10.64 -6.11 7.85
CA GLY A 53 -10.35 -6.93 6.67
C GLY A 53 -11.52 -7.76 6.17
N GLU A 54 -12.72 -7.63 6.77
CA GLU A 54 -13.95 -8.38 6.45
C GLU A 54 -14.65 -7.71 5.25
N VAL A 55 -14.26 -8.11 4.04
CA VAL A 55 -14.73 -7.46 2.79
C VAL A 55 -16.21 -7.70 2.55
N GLU A 56 -16.66 -8.96 2.68
CA GLU A 56 -18.07 -9.33 2.46
C GLU A 56 -19.00 -8.59 3.45
N ASP A 57 -18.61 -8.52 4.72
CA ASP A 57 -19.39 -7.83 5.73
C ASP A 57 -19.40 -6.31 5.50
N ALA A 58 -18.31 -5.73 4.98
CA ALA A 58 -18.25 -4.31 4.64
C ALA A 58 -19.22 -3.97 3.50
N VAL A 59 -19.28 -4.81 2.46
CA VAL A 59 -20.22 -4.65 1.35
C VAL A 59 -21.65 -4.85 1.84
N ALA A 60 -21.94 -5.92 2.58
CA ALA A 60 -23.28 -6.20 3.12
C ALA A 60 -23.80 -5.06 4.01
N ALA A 61 -22.97 -4.50 4.89
CA ALA A 61 -23.35 -3.36 5.71
C ALA A 61 -23.61 -2.11 4.86
N MET A 62 -22.86 -1.90 3.79
CA MET A 62 -23.07 -0.79 2.88
C MET A 62 -24.35 -0.95 2.06
N ASP A 63 -24.71 -2.18 1.65
CA ASP A 63 -26.00 -2.49 1.02
C ASP A 63 -27.18 -2.13 1.92
N TYR A 64 -27.10 -2.47 3.21
CA TYR A 64 -28.13 -2.06 4.18
C TYR A 64 -28.19 -0.55 4.37
N TYR A 65 -27.05 0.14 4.31
CA TYR A 65 -27.02 1.60 4.30
C TYR A 65 -27.76 2.16 3.07
N CYS A 66 -27.41 1.67 1.87
CA CYS A 66 -28.07 2.08 0.63
C CYS A 66 -29.59 1.87 0.69
N ALA A 67 -30.02 0.70 1.13
CA ALA A 67 -31.45 0.38 1.28
C ALA A 67 -32.17 1.30 2.28
N SER A 68 -31.50 1.69 3.36
CA SER A 68 -32.11 2.52 4.43
C SER A 68 -32.06 4.02 4.13
N ALA A 69 -31.03 4.49 3.41
CA ALA A 69 -30.86 5.91 3.07
C ALA A 69 -31.59 6.31 1.75
N GLY A 70 -32.16 5.31 1.06
CA GLY A 70 -32.65 5.46 -0.30
C GLY A 70 -31.50 5.39 -1.32
N ASP A 71 -31.75 4.74 -2.41
CA ASP A 71 -30.77 4.48 -3.48
C ASP A 71 -30.50 5.75 -4.34
N THR A 72 -30.04 6.81 -3.68
CA THR A 72 -29.78 8.11 -4.29
C THR A 72 -28.37 8.17 -4.89
N PRO A 73 -28.14 9.01 -5.91
CA PRO A 73 -26.80 9.15 -6.51
C PRO A 73 -25.66 9.43 -5.52
N PRO A 74 -25.80 10.27 -4.48
CA PRO A 74 -24.76 10.44 -3.45
C PRO A 74 -24.46 9.16 -2.66
N VAL A 75 -25.49 8.38 -2.32
CA VAL A 75 -25.34 7.11 -1.58
C VAL A 75 -24.64 6.06 -2.46
N GLN A 76 -24.99 5.97 -3.73
CA GLN A 76 -24.32 5.10 -4.70
C GLN A 76 -22.85 5.51 -4.91
N PHE A 77 -22.55 6.80 -4.86
CA PHE A 77 -21.16 7.29 -4.91
C PHE A 77 -20.35 6.79 -3.69
N GLU A 78 -20.95 6.78 -2.49
CA GLU A 78 -20.32 6.22 -1.29
C GLU A 78 -20.09 4.71 -1.40
N MET A 79 -21.02 3.96 -1.99
CA MET A 79 -20.84 2.53 -2.28
C MET A 79 -19.66 2.33 -3.23
N ALA A 80 -19.59 3.07 -4.33
CA ALA A 80 -18.49 2.99 -5.27
C ALA A 80 -17.12 3.33 -4.62
N ALA A 81 -17.10 4.34 -3.73
CA ALA A 81 -15.90 4.70 -2.98
C ALA A 81 -15.45 3.57 -2.03
N LEU A 82 -16.38 2.87 -1.37
CA LEU A 82 -16.07 1.70 -0.56
C LEU A 82 -15.49 0.56 -1.42
N LEU A 83 -16.14 0.21 -2.52
CA LEU A 83 -15.70 -0.84 -3.43
C LEU A 83 -14.29 -0.56 -3.98
N ALA A 84 -14.02 0.68 -4.38
CA ALA A 84 -12.68 1.09 -4.84
C ALA A 84 -11.60 0.91 -3.74
N GLN A 85 -11.94 1.22 -2.49
CA GLN A 85 -11.04 1.00 -1.35
C GLN A 85 -10.82 -0.49 -1.05
N LEU A 86 -11.84 -1.33 -1.26
CA LEU A 86 -11.77 -2.79 -1.08
C LEU A 86 -11.05 -3.51 -2.24
N GLY A 87 -10.71 -2.81 -3.33
CA GLY A 87 -10.07 -3.38 -4.49
C GLY A 87 -10.99 -3.77 -5.64
N GLN A 88 -12.29 -3.68 -5.44
CA GLN A 88 -13.32 -4.02 -6.42
C GLN A 88 -13.52 -2.85 -7.40
N LEU A 89 -12.48 -2.60 -8.25
CA LEU A 89 -12.43 -1.40 -9.08
C LEU A 89 -13.40 -1.44 -10.25
N ASP A 90 -13.66 -2.60 -10.83
CA ASP A 90 -14.59 -2.76 -11.97
C ASP A 90 -16.04 -2.53 -11.51
N GLU A 91 -16.40 -3.03 -10.33
CA GLU A 91 -17.71 -2.79 -9.72
C GLU A 91 -17.88 -1.31 -9.37
N ALA A 92 -16.87 -0.68 -8.79
CA ALA A 92 -16.87 0.75 -8.50
C ALA A 92 -17.05 1.58 -9.79
N ASP A 93 -16.34 1.22 -10.87
CA ASP A 93 -16.45 1.87 -12.16
C ASP A 93 -17.86 1.72 -12.76
N SER A 94 -18.43 0.52 -12.66
CA SER A 94 -19.79 0.22 -13.14
C SER A 94 -20.86 1.05 -12.44
N ILE A 95 -20.69 1.31 -11.13
CA ILE A 95 -21.61 2.17 -10.38
C ILE A 95 -21.40 3.63 -10.79
N LEU A 96 -20.16 4.13 -10.77
CA LEU A 96 -19.85 5.52 -11.11
C LEU A 96 -20.26 5.91 -12.52
N ALA A 97 -20.18 4.98 -13.47
CA ALA A 97 -20.59 5.20 -14.86
C ALA A 97 -22.12 5.44 -15.03
N LYS A 98 -22.94 4.97 -14.08
CA LYS A 98 -24.39 5.14 -14.09
C LYS A 98 -24.85 6.42 -13.36
N LEU A 99 -23.96 7.04 -12.58
CA LEU A 99 -24.30 8.25 -11.84
C LEU A 99 -24.38 9.47 -12.76
N PRO A 100 -25.28 10.42 -12.46
CA PRO A 100 -25.27 11.71 -13.12
C PRO A 100 -23.90 12.38 -12.94
N PRO A 101 -23.26 12.85 -14.03
CA PRO A 101 -21.99 13.55 -13.94
C PRO A 101 -22.08 14.74 -12.97
N GLY A 102 -21.13 14.82 -12.04
CA GLY A 102 -21.08 15.88 -11.05
C GLY A 102 -21.76 15.57 -9.70
N THR A 103 -22.04 14.30 -9.42
CA THR A 103 -22.58 13.86 -8.11
C THR A 103 -21.49 13.17 -7.26
N PRO A 104 -21.33 13.48 -5.93
CA PRO A 104 -22.09 14.46 -5.13
C PRO A 104 -21.74 15.91 -5.48
N THR A 105 -20.53 16.19 -5.93
CA THR A 105 -20.07 17.45 -6.50
C THR A 105 -19.30 17.20 -7.79
N PRO A 106 -19.20 18.18 -8.72
CA PRO A 106 -18.38 18.01 -9.92
C PRO A 106 -16.92 17.68 -9.59
N ALA A 107 -16.35 18.29 -8.56
CA ALA A 107 -14.97 18.04 -8.15
C ALA A 107 -14.77 16.60 -7.68
N ASP A 108 -15.60 16.13 -6.75
CA ASP A 108 -15.50 14.76 -6.20
C ASP A 108 -15.73 13.70 -7.28
N TYR A 109 -16.76 13.91 -8.13
CA TYR A 109 -17.07 12.99 -9.20
C TYR A 109 -15.90 12.82 -10.18
N TYR A 110 -15.38 13.95 -10.71
CA TYR A 110 -14.32 13.90 -11.69
C TYR A 110 -12.98 13.48 -11.11
N TYR A 111 -12.69 13.82 -9.85
CA TYR A 111 -11.51 13.31 -9.14
C TYR A 111 -11.59 11.79 -8.95
N SER A 112 -12.69 11.28 -8.41
CA SER A 112 -12.86 9.85 -8.14
C SER A 112 -12.88 9.02 -9.40
N THR A 113 -13.64 9.44 -10.42
CA THR A 113 -13.67 8.74 -11.71
C THR A 113 -12.35 8.86 -12.48
N GLY A 114 -11.63 9.96 -12.34
CA GLY A 114 -10.30 10.17 -12.93
C GLY A 114 -9.23 9.27 -12.31
N THR A 115 -9.16 9.22 -10.99
CA THR A 115 -8.22 8.36 -10.26
C THR A 115 -8.54 6.89 -10.47
N LEU A 116 -9.81 6.51 -10.51
CA LEU A 116 -10.23 5.15 -10.83
C LEU A 116 -9.81 4.75 -12.25
N SER A 117 -10.04 5.63 -13.25
CA SER A 117 -9.60 5.41 -14.64
C SER A 117 -8.07 5.23 -14.72
N LEU A 118 -7.30 5.98 -13.91
CA LEU A 118 -5.84 5.84 -13.84
C LEU A 118 -5.44 4.45 -13.31
N ASN A 119 -6.05 4.00 -12.21
CA ASN A 119 -5.81 2.68 -11.62
C ASN A 119 -6.16 1.53 -12.58
N LEU A 120 -7.22 1.71 -13.39
CA LEU A 120 -7.63 0.78 -14.45
C LEU A 120 -6.77 0.90 -15.73
N GLY A 121 -5.78 1.79 -15.77
CA GLY A 121 -4.87 1.97 -16.91
C GLY A 121 -5.44 2.80 -18.06
N ARG A 122 -6.62 3.40 -17.90
CA ARG A 122 -7.26 4.28 -18.90
C ARG A 122 -6.72 5.71 -18.80
N VAL A 123 -5.43 5.90 -19.10
CA VAL A 123 -4.69 7.15 -18.85
C VAL A 123 -5.30 8.35 -19.58
N GLY A 124 -5.75 8.19 -20.83
CA GLY A 124 -6.38 9.27 -21.61
C GLY A 124 -7.67 9.78 -20.97
N ASP A 125 -8.54 8.87 -20.58
CA ASP A 125 -9.79 9.14 -19.88
C ASP A 125 -9.54 9.77 -18.48
N ALA A 126 -8.55 9.24 -17.74
CA ALA A 126 -8.14 9.79 -16.47
C ALA A 126 -7.73 11.27 -16.57
N ARG A 127 -6.90 11.60 -17.56
CA ARG A 127 -6.43 12.99 -17.77
C ARG A 127 -7.58 13.96 -18.08
N GLU A 128 -8.55 13.55 -18.92
CA GLU A 128 -9.70 14.38 -19.21
C GLU A 128 -10.54 14.65 -17.96
N LYS A 129 -10.85 13.60 -17.19
CA LYS A 129 -11.63 13.71 -15.94
C LYS A 129 -10.90 14.55 -14.90
N LEU A 130 -9.59 14.34 -14.71
CA LEU A 130 -8.79 15.10 -13.73
C LEU A 130 -8.69 16.59 -14.11
N ARG A 131 -8.63 16.95 -15.41
CA ARG A 131 -8.76 18.36 -15.82
C ARG A 131 -10.10 18.96 -15.42
N ARG A 132 -11.18 18.20 -15.56
CA ARG A 132 -12.50 18.66 -15.13
C ARG A 132 -12.56 18.82 -13.61
N ALA A 133 -11.90 17.94 -12.83
CA ALA A 133 -11.77 18.06 -11.39
C ALA A 133 -11.00 19.34 -11.00
N CYS A 134 -9.85 19.61 -11.61
CA CYS A 134 -9.07 20.82 -11.39
C CYS A 134 -9.85 22.09 -11.75
N LYS A 135 -10.62 22.06 -12.84
CA LYS A 135 -11.49 23.19 -13.22
C LYS A 135 -12.63 23.41 -12.24
N ALA A 136 -13.22 22.34 -11.71
CA ALA A 136 -14.31 22.42 -10.74
C ALA A 136 -13.86 22.87 -9.35
N ALA A 137 -12.64 22.51 -8.95
CA ALA A 137 -12.02 22.90 -7.67
C ALA A 137 -10.54 23.27 -7.87
N PRO A 138 -10.23 24.49 -8.32
CA PRO A 138 -8.84 24.92 -8.57
C PRO A 138 -7.94 24.87 -7.32
N TYR A 139 -8.54 24.91 -6.14
CA TYR A 139 -7.88 24.78 -4.83
C TYR A 139 -7.76 23.33 -4.32
N SER A 140 -8.06 22.32 -5.14
CA SER A 140 -7.78 20.92 -4.82
C SER A 140 -6.39 20.53 -5.28
N GLY A 141 -5.41 20.58 -4.37
CA GLY A 141 -4.03 20.18 -4.65
C GLY A 141 -3.93 18.70 -5.05
N GLN A 142 -4.77 17.85 -4.47
CA GLN A 142 -4.82 16.41 -4.83
C GLN A 142 -5.29 16.21 -6.28
N SER A 143 -6.23 17.02 -6.79
CA SER A 143 -6.64 16.93 -8.20
C SER A 143 -5.51 17.33 -9.15
N TRP A 144 -4.78 18.39 -8.83
CA TRP A 144 -3.60 18.81 -9.60
C TRP A 144 -2.51 17.74 -9.56
N LEU A 145 -2.22 17.21 -8.38
CA LEU A 145 -1.23 16.14 -8.22
C LEU A 145 -1.60 14.90 -9.04
N ALA A 146 -2.85 14.45 -8.97
CA ALA A 146 -3.33 13.31 -9.76
C ALA A 146 -3.20 13.57 -11.28
N LEU A 147 -3.46 14.80 -11.73
CA LEU A 147 -3.29 15.18 -13.13
C LEU A 147 -1.83 15.11 -13.58
N THR A 148 -0.88 15.56 -12.75
CA THR A 148 0.57 15.47 -13.04
C THR A 148 1.06 14.01 -13.03
N ILE A 149 0.52 13.16 -12.19
CA ILE A 149 0.83 11.72 -12.14
C ILE A 149 0.30 11.02 -13.41
N ALA A 150 -0.85 11.42 -13.91
CA ALA A 150 -1.44 10.85 -15.13
C ALA A 150 -0.66 11.17 -16.43
N GLY A 151 0.40 11.99 -16.35
CA GLY A 151 1.33 12.24 -17.46
C GLY A 151 1.57 13.75 -17.72
N PRO A 152 2.34 14.06 -18.77
CA PRO A 152 2.74 15.43 -19.06
C PRO A 152 1.54 16.38 -19.20
N MET A 153 1.64 17.57 -18.61
CA MET A 153 0.60 18.59 -18.66
C MET A 153 0.61 19.34 -19.99
N GLN A 154 -0.58 19.80 -20.44
CA GLN A 154 -0.70 20.73 -21.57
C GLN A 154 -0.38 22.17 -21.11
N ALA A 155 -0.02 23.05 -22.03
CA ALA A 155 0.29 24.46 -21.72
C ALA A 155 -0.83 25.14 -20.91
N ALA A 156 -2.09 24.95 -21.29
CA ALA A 156 -3.23 25.49 -20.54
C ALA A 156 -3.36 24.94 -19.12
N ASP A 157 -3.02 23.64 -18.89
CA ASP A 157 -3.02 23.05 -17.57
C ASP A 157 -1.91 23.67 -16.69
N ILE A 158 -0.73 23.93 -17.30
CA ILE A 158 0.41 24.56 -16.63
C ILE A 158 0.06 25.99 -16.21
N GLU A 159 -0.51 26.78 -17.13
CA GLU A 159 -0.95 28.16 -16.84
C GLU A 159 -1.99 28.18 -15.71
N ALA A 160 -2.96 27.26 -15.75
CA ALA A 160 -3.99 27.18 -14.74
C ALA A 160 -3.43 26.77 -13.37
N LEU A 161 -2.49 25.79 -13.31
CA LEU A 161 -1.82 25.40 -12.06
C LEU A 161 -1.00 26.55 -11.47
N MET A 162 -0.26 27.26 -12.31
CA MET A 162 0.57 28.40 -11.90
C MET A 162 -0.24 29.61 -11.44
N ALA A 163 -1.48 29.76 -11.92
CA ALA A 163 -2.39 30.83 -11.53
C ALA A 163 -3.13 30.60 -10.21
N VAL A 164 -3.01 29.38 -9.62
CA VAL A 164 -3.63 29.09 -8.32
C VAL A 164 -2.95 29.90 -7.23
N ASP A 165 -3.73 30.67 -6.47
CA ASP A 165 -3.25 31.37 -5.28
C ASP A 165 -3.05 30.39 -4.12
N PRO A 166 -1.80 30.15 -3.66
CA PRO A 166 -1.55 29.28 -2.51
C PRO A 166 -2.26 29.72 -1.21
N GLY A 167 -2.64 30.99 -1.11
CA GLY A 167 -3.41 31.52 0.02
C GLY A 167 -4.79 30.89 0.18
N LEU A 168 -5.37 30.32 -0.88
CA LEU A 168 -6.65 29.62 -0.84
C LEU A 168 -6.61 28.30 -0.05
N PHE A 169 -5.43 27.73 0.19
CA PHE A 169 -5.25 26.50 0.97
C PHE A 169 -5.10 26.76 2.47
N GLN A 170 -5.29 27.96 2.98
CA GLN A 170 -4.92 28.43 4.34
C GLN A 170 -5.28 27.51 5.49
N SER A 171 -6.36 26.74 5.40
CA SER A 171 -6.82 25.79 6.45
C SER A 171 -6.54 24.33 6.14
N ASN A 172 -6.11 23.99 4.93
CA ASN A 172 -5.90 22.60 4.51
C ASN A 172 -4.44 22.33 4.09
N VAL A 173 -3.60 22.07 5.10
CA VAL A 173 -2.18 21.79 4.92
C VAL A 173 -1.92 20.59 3.98
N THR A 174 -2.83 19.61 3.97
CA THR A 174 -2.71 18.43 3.11
C THR A 174 -2.90 18.79 1.63
N GLU A 175 -3.91 19.62 1.31
CA GLU A 175 -4.13 20.10 -0.06
C GLU A 175 -2.98 21.01 -0.53
N LEU A 176 -2.49 21.90 0.36
CA LEU A 176 -1.33 22.75 0.06
C LEU A 176 -0.08 21.92 -0.21
N SER A 177 0.15 20.86 0.57
CA SER A 177 1.25 19.93 0.33
C SER A 177 1.12 19.27 -1.04
N ALA A 178 -0.04 18.72 -1.37
CA ALA A 178 -0.30 18.07 -2.66
C ALA A 178 -0.12 19.03 -3.84
N TYR A 179 -0.56 20.28 -3.70
CA TYR A 179 -0.34 21.33 -4.68
C TYR A 179 1.15 21.56 -4.95
N HIS A 180 1.98 21.66 -3.91
CA HIS A 180 3.42 21.82 -4.07
C HIS A 180 4.08 20.60 -4.73
N TYR A 181 3.59 19.38 -4.47
CA TYR A 181 4.04 18.19 -5.19
C TYR A 181 3.63 18.22 -6.67
N ALA A 182 2.44 18.75 -6.99
CA ALA A 182 2.04 18.98 -8.38
C ALA A 182 2.97 19.97 -9.11
N LEU A 183 3.31 21.08 -8.45
CA LEU A 183 4.32 22.04 -8.98
C LEU A 183 5.67 21.35 -9.16
N GLY A 184 6.11 20.55 -8.17
CA GLY A 184 7.36 19.82 -8.25
C GLY A 184 7.41 18.86 -9.45
N ASN A 185 6.34 18.12 -9.70
CA ASN A 185 6.23 17.23 -10.88
C ASN A 185 6.26 18.04 -12.18
N MET A 186 5.53 19.14 -12.25
CA MET A 186 5.49 20.01 -13.43
C MET A 186 6.89 20.58 -13.76
N PHE A 187 7.61 21.12 -12.76
CA PHE A 187 8.97 21.65 -12.95
C PHE A 187 9.97 20.54 -13.30
N HIS A 188 9.83 19.35 -12.72
CA HIS A 188 10.66 18.20 -13.05
C HIS A 188 10.52 17.80 -14.54
N GLU A 189 9.29 17.71 -15.03
CA GLU A 189 9.01 17.42 -16.45
C GLU A 189 9.53 18.54 -17.39
N ALA A 190 9.56 19.79 -16.92
CA ALA A 190 10.13 20.92 -17.65
C ALA A 190 11.67 20.98 -17.58
N GLY A 191 12.35 20.10 -16.83
CA GLY A 191 13.80 20.11 -16.61
C GLY A 191 14.31 21.20 -15.66
N ASP A 192 13.42 21.96 -15.01
CA ASP A 192 13.79 22.94 -13.96
C ASP A 192 13.93 22.25 -12.60
N TYR A 193 15.01 21.46 -12.45
CA TYR A 193 15.23 20.63 -11.28
C TYR A 193 15.37 21.42 -9.98
N ARG A 194 15.87 22.67 -10.05
CA ARG A 194 15.97 23.55 -8.88
C ARG A 194 14.59 23.94 -8.35
N LYS A 195 13.69 24.39 -9.24
CA LYS A 195 12.31 24.72 -8.81
C LYS A 195 11.52 23.47 -8.43
N ALA A 196 11.77 22.35 -9.10
CA ALA A 196 11.17 21.08 -8.74
C ALA A 196 11.53 20.69 -7.29
N PHE A 197 12.83 20.68 -6.95
CA PHE A 197 13.28 20.35 -5.60
C PHE A 197 12.71 21.31 -4.55
N ALA A 198 12.75 22.62 -4.81
CA ALA A 198 12.19 23.62 -3.91
C ALA A 198 10.69 23.39 -3.65
N SER A 199 9.93 23.05 -4.71
CA SER A 199 8.49 22.77 -4.58
C SER A 199 8.24 21.50 -3.78
N PHE A 200 8.93 20.39 -4.05
CA PHE A 200 8.84 19.18 -3.26
C PHE A 200 9.19 19.43 -1.79
N SER A 201 10.23 20.23 -1.51
CA SER A 201 10.66 20.55 -0.15
C SER A 201 9.60 21.32 0.64
N VAL A 202 8.94 22.29 0.01
CA VAL A 202 7.82 23.00 0.65
C VAL A 202 6.66 22.03 0.93
N GLY A 203 6.29 21.22 -0.05
CA GLY A 203 5.22 20.23 0.11
C GLY A 203 5.51 19.21 1.21
N ALA A 204 6.73 18.68 1.25
CA ALA A 204 7.19 17.74 2.27
C ALA A 204 7.17 18.35 3.67
N GLN A 205 7.71 19.57 3.85
CA GLN A 205 7.67 20.28 5.13
C GLN A 205 6.24 20.51 5.63
N LYS A 206 5.32 20.89 4.75
CA LYS A 206 3.91 21.02 5.09
C LYS A 206 3.32 19.71 5.56
N LYS A 207 3.59 18.60 4.86
CA LYS A 207 3.07 17.27 5.25
C LYS A 207 3.70 16.82 6.57
N GLN A 208 5.00 16.97 6.75
CA GLN A 208 5.72 16.65 7.99
C GLN A 208 5.14 17.36 9.22
N SER A 209 4.68 18.61 9.07
CA SER A 209 4.11 19.38 10.19
C SER A 209 2.80 18.78 10.75
N VAL A 210 2.06 18.01 9.95
CA VAL A 210 0.79 17.38 10.36
C VAL A 210 0.88 15.87 10.53
N THR A 211 1.94 15.25 9.99
CA THR A 211 2.22 13.81 10.12
C THR A 211 3.70 13.59 10.43
N PRO A 212 4.15 13.91 11.67
CA PRO A 212 5.55 13.77 12.04
C PRO A 212 5.95 12.29 12.15
N TYR A 213 7.17 11.99 11.70
CA TYR A 213 7.76 10.66 11.86
C TYR A 213 8.38 10.48 13.25
N ASN A 214 8.12 9.33 13.85
CA ASN A 214 8.73 8.95 15.14
C ASN A 214 9.83 7.89 14.91
N PHE A 215 11.03 8.35 14.60
CA PHE A 215 12.18 7.48 14.38
C PHE A 215 12.47 6.55 15.57
N SER A 216 12.36 7.05 16.82
CA SER A 216 12.65 6.24 18.00
C SER A 216 11.68 5.06 18.14
N ALA A 217 10.41 5.27 17.80
CA ALA A 217 9.41 4.21 17.81
C ALA A 217 9.65 3.19 16.68
N ASP A 218 9.95 3.65 15.47
CA ASP A 218 10.24 2.78 14.32
C ASP A 218 11.47 1.90 14.57
N LYS A 219 12.56 2.51 15.08
CA LYS A 219 13.76 1.78 15.48
C LYS A 219 13.49 0.78 16.60
N ALA A 220 12.75 1.18 17.65
CA ALA A 220 12.44 0.31 18.78
C ALA A 220 11.60 -0.90 18.32
N ASP A 221 10.67 -0.70 17.40
CA ASP A 221 9.89 -1.77 16.82
C ASP A 221 10.76 -2.74 16.01
N ALA A 222 11.62 -2.24 15.13
CA ALA A 222 12.56 -3.07 14.36
C ALA A 222 13.50 -3.90 15.24
N VAL A 223 14.06 -3.27 16.29
CA VAL A 223 14.91 -3.97 17.27
C VAL A 223 14.13 -5.06 18.01
N ARG A 224 12.89 -4.77 18.41
CA ARG A 224 12.03 -5.73 19.11
C ARG A 224 11.72 -6.93 18.21
N VAL A 225 11.37 -6.67 16.95
CA VAL A 225 11.10 -7.72 15.97
C VAL A 225 12.34 -8.57 15.69
N ALA A 226 13.49 -7.96 15.44
CA ALA A 226 14.73 -8.70 15.20
C ALA A 226 15.16 -9.57 16.38
N LYS A 227 15.08 -9.03 17.62
CA LYS A 227 15.45 -9.77 18.84
C LYS A 227 14.48 -10.89 19.20
N GLY A 228 13.22 -10.78 18.81
CA GLY A 228 12.19 -11.79 19.08
C GLY A 228 12.31 -13.06 18.23
N TRP A 229 13.25 -13.09 17.29
CA TRP A 229 13.44 -14.21 16.37
C TRP A 229 14.87 -14.72 16.44
N GLN A 230 15.04 -15.89 17.08
CA GLN A 230 16.32 -16.61 17.13
C GLN A 230 16.23 -17.87 16.25
N MET A 231 17.37 -18.28 15.69
CA MET A 231 17.45 -19.29 14.62
C MET A 231 16.77 -20.62 14.94
N GLU A 232 16.82 -21.09 16.18
CA GLU A 232 16.35 -22.44 16.53
C GLU A 232 14.84 -22.54 16.68
N GLU A 233 14.14 -21.46 17.01
CA GLU A 233 12.70 -21.46 17.29
C GLU A 233 11.86 -21.05 16.06
N ALA A 234 12.39 -20.15 15.23
CA ALA A 234 11.71 -19.68 14.04
C ALA A 234 11.57 -20.74 12.94
N LEU A 235 12.39 -21.78 12.98
CA LEU A 235 12.49 -22.78 11.91
C LEU A 235 11.99 -24.17 12.31
N ARG A 236 11.40 -24.35 13.51
CA ARG A 236 10.74 -25.61 13.85
C ARG A 236 9.41 -25.69 13.12
N PRO A 237 9.26 -26.56 12.13
CA PRO A 237 7.96 -26.76 11.49
C PRO A 237 7.00 -27.35 12.52
N ASP A 238 6.02 -26.57 12.91
CA ASP A 238 4.81 -27.14 13.48
C ASP A 238 4.07 -27.92 12.38
N ASP A 239 3.14 -28.81 12.77
CA ASP A 239 2.20 -29.43 11.85
C ASP A 239 1.25 -28.37 11.22
N ILE A 240 1.82 -27.45 10.42
CA ILE A 240 1.07 -26.41 9.74
C ILE A 240 0.36 -27.07 8.56
N ARG A 241 -0.94 -27.22 8.70
CA ARG A 241 -1.82 -27.65 7.61
C ARG A 241 -2.34 -26.39 6.91
N THR A 242 -1.65 -25.93 5.88
CA THR A 242 -2.24 -24.95 4.97
C THR A 242 -3.49 -25.55 4.35
N PRO A 243 -4.64 -24.84 4.33
CA PRO A 243 -5.85 -25.35 3.69
C PRO A 243 -5.55 -25.77 2.25
N THR A 244 -5.93 -26.97 1.85
CA THR A 244 -5.62 -27.58 0.54
C THR A 244 -6.20 -26.81 -0.66
N LYS A 245 -7.10 -25.85 -0.43
CA LYS A 245 -7.72 -24.98 -1.43
C LYS A 245 -7.33 -23.51 -1.26
N ALA A 246 -6.33 -23.19 -0.44
CA ALA A 246 -5.90 -21.82 -0.24
C ALA A 246 -4.84 -21.41 -1.30
N LEU A 247 -4.83 -20.13 -1.63
CA LEU A 247 -3.74 -19.53 -2.41
C LEU A 247 -2.43 -19.59 -1.60
N HIS A 248 -1.34 -19.89 -2.29
CA HIS A 248 0.00 -19.91 -1.69
C HIS A 248 0.63 -18.51 -1.81
N PRO A 249 0.93 -17.82 -0.70
CA PRO A 249 1.49 -16.48 -0.79
C PRO A 249 2.96 -16.51 -1.25
N ILE A 250 3.30 -15.57 -2.13
CA ILE A 250 4.66 -15.16 -2.47
C ILE A 250 4.84 -13.77 -1.85
N PHE A 251 5.78 -13.62 -0.92
CA PHE A 251 6.01 -12.35 -0.24
C PHE A 251 7.06 -11.52 -0.95
N VAL A 252 6.73 -10.27 -1.30
CA VAL A 252 7.66 -9.33 -1.93
C VAL A 252 7.93 -8.19 -0.94
N SER A 253 9.17 -8.07 -0.51
CA SER A 253 9.68 -7.08 0.43
C SER A 253 10.66 -6.12 -0.24
N GLY A 254 10.93 -5.02 0.41
CA GLY A 254 11.90 -4.01 0.00
C GLY A 254 11.38 -2.61 0.27
N LEU A 255 12.29 -1.64 0.21
CA LEU A 255 11.91 -0.23 0.35
C LEU A 255 10.87 0.17 -0.70
N PRO A 256 9.91 1.02 -0.36
CA PRO A 256 9.05 1.65 -1.35
C PRO A 256 9.92 2.29 -2.45
N ARG A 257 9.51 2.14 -3.71
CA ARG A 257 10.26 2.63 -4.89
C ARG A 257 11.53 1.84 -5.24
N SER A 258 11.78 0.70 -4.62
CA SER A 258 12.87 -0.20 -5.00
C SER A 258 12.58 -1.10 -6.21
N GLY A 259 11.35 -1.10 -6.73
CA GLY A 259 10.94 -1.95 -7.86
C GLY A 259 9.99 -3.09 -7.48
N THR A 260 9.50 -3.13 -6.24
CA THR A 260 8.57 -4.17 -5.75
C THR A 260 7.32 -4.31 -6.63
N THR A 261 6.76 -3.20 -7.15
CA THR A 261 5.61 -3.24 -8.07
C THR A 261 5.97 -3.85 -9.44
N LEU A 262 7.21 -3.71 -9.91
CA LEU A 262 7.65 -4.36 -11.14
C LEU A 262 7.69 -5.89 -10.96
N VAL A 263 8.28 -6.37 -9.86
CA VAL A 263 8.31 -7.81 -9.54
C VAL A 263 6.89 -8.37 -9.35
N GLU A 264 6.01 -7.62 -8.68
CA GLU A 264 4.60 -7.96 -8.57
C GLU A 264 3.96 -8.14 -9.95
N GLN A 265 4.13 -7.20 -10.88
CA GLN A 265 3.57 -7.29 -12.23
C GLN A 265 4.16 -8.47 -13.05
N ILE A 266 5.46 -8.72 -12.92
CA ILE A 266 6.13 -9.86 -13.54
C ILE A 266 5.49 -11.17 -13.05
N LEU A 267 5.35 -11.35 -11.74
CA LEU A 267 4.76 -12.55 -11.16
C LEU A 267 3.28 -12.67 -11.54
N ASN A 268 2.53 -11.57 -11.49
CA ASN A 268 1.11 -11.54 -11.86
C ASN A 268 0.83 -11.76 -13.35
N SER A 269 1.84 -11.72 -14.19
CA SER A 269 1.71 -12.07 -15.61
C SER A 269 1.78 -13.59 -15.85
N HIS A 270 2.10 -14.37 -14.81
CA HIS A 270 2.09 -15.83 -14.87
C HIS A 270 0.67 -16.38 -14.66
N SER A 271 0.26 -17.39 -15.44
CA SER A 271 -1.10 -17.94 -15.47
C SER A 271 -1.56 -18.56 -14.13
N LYS A 272 -0.65 -19.01 -13.27
CA LYS A 272 -0.92 -19.59 -11.95
C LYS A 272 -0.87 -18.58 -10.80
N VAL A 273 -0.61 -17.32 -11.07
CA VAL A 273 -0.49 -16.28 -10.06
C VAL A 273 -1.68 -15.34 -10.15
N VAL A 274 -2.36 -15.15 -9.03
CA VAL A 274 -3.48 -14.23 -8.89
C VAL A 274 -3.16 -13.20 -7.81
N GLY A 275 -3.82 -12.07 -7.87
CA GLY A 275 -3.63 -11.05 -6.84
C GLY A 275 -2.29 -10.31 -6.99
N GLY A 276 -1.97 -9.56 -6.03
CA GLY A 276 -0.83 -8.66 -5.93
C GLY A 276 -1.34 -7.31 -5.48
N GLU A 277 -1.23 -7.04 -4.20
CA GLU A 277 -1.67 -5.77 -3.60
C GLU A 277 -0.92 -5.54 -2.29
N GLU A 278 -1.06 -4.33 -1.76
CA GLU A 278 -0.60 -3.94 -0.43
C GLU A 278 -1.74 -4.17 0.57
N LEU A 279 -2.06 -5.44 0.87
CA LEU A 279 -3.24 -5.79 1.68
C LEU A 279 -3.02 -5.59 3.18
N GLY A 280 -1.77 -5.59 3.67
CA GLY A 280 -1.45 -5.47 5.09
C GLY A 280 -2.05 -6.60 5.94
N LEU A 281 -2.22 -7.79 5.38
CA LEU A 281 -2.89 -8.92 6.08
C LEU A 281 -2.13 -9.36 7.32
N MET A 282 -0.79 -9.29 7.32
CA MET A 282 0.01 -9.66 8.49
C MET A 282 -0.29 -8.77 9.71
N GLN A 283 -0.54 -7.48 9.52
CA GLN A 283 -0.98 -6.60 10.61
C GLN A 283 -2.31 -7.05 11.20
N LEU A 284 -3.28 -7.43 10.36
CA LEU A 284 -4.60 -7.92 10.80
C LEU A 284 -4.48 -9.26 11.53
N VAL A 285 -3.66 -10.17 11.00
CA VAL A 285 -3.42 -11.49 11.60
C VAL A 285 -2.79 -11.38 12.98
N THR A 286 -1.91 -10.41 13.18
CA THR A 286 -1.20 -10.25 14.46
C THR A 286 -1.91 -9.35 15.46
N GLN A 287 -2.96 -8.65 15.08
CA GLN A 287 -3.62 -7.64 15.92
C GLN A 287 -4.10 -8.21 17.27
N ASP A 288 -4.70 -9.40 17.27
CA ASP A 288 -5.20 -10.05 18.49
C ASP A 288 -4.19 -11.05 19.10
N SER A 289 -3.07 -11.31 18.43
CA SER A 289 -2.04 -12.27 18.87
C SER A 289 -1.01 -11.69 19.82
N GLY A 290 -1.19 -10.44 20.23
CA GLY A 290 -0.26 -9.75 21.14
C GLY A 290 1.11 -9.55 20.48
N ASN A 291 2.08 -10.39 20.84
CA ASN A 291 3.46 -10.21 20.39
C ASN A 291 3.90 -11.22 19.31
N ALA A 292 2.98 -11.90 18.60
CA ALA A 292 3.36 -12.97 17.65
C ALA A 292 4.40 -12.54 16.61
N ALA A 293 4.35 -11.29 16.13
CA ALA A 293 5.33 -10.77 15.19
C ALA A 293 6.71 -10.50 15.80
N SER A 294 6.77 -10.16 17.08
CA SER A 294 7.99 -9.71 17.76
C SER A 294 8.48 -10.62 18.88
N ASP A 295 7.71 -11.64 19.26
CA ASP A 295 8.07 -12.62 20.28
C ASP A 295 7.21 -13.88 20.08
N PHE A 296 7.50 -14.59 19.02
CA PHE A 296 6.73 -15.76 18.61
C PHE A 296 6.84 -16.91 19.61
N ALA A 297 8.00 -17.10 20.24
CA ALA A 297 8.21 -18.08 21.28
C ALA A 297 7.26 -17.85 22.46
N ARG A 298 7.11 -16.63 22.92
CA ARG A 298 6.18 -16.25 23.96
C ARG A 298 4.71 -16.48 23.53
N TYR A 299 4.35 -16.07 22.30
CA TYR A 299 3.02 -16.34 21.77
C TYR A 299 2.70 -17.85 21.83
N ARG A 300 3.64 -18.70 21.41
CA ARG A 300 3.51 -20.17 21.46
C ARG A 300 3.40 -20.70 22.87
N SER A 301 4.23 -20.23 23.80
CA SER A 301 4.21 -20.66 25.21
C SER A 301 2.90 -20.31 25.94
N GLN A 302 2.19 -19.30 25.44
CA GLN A 302 0.87 -18.88 25.93
C GLN A 302 -0.29 -19.65 25.27
N GLY A 303 0.00 -20.69 24.47
CA GLY A 303 -1.00 -21.51 23.78
C GLY A 303 -1.38 -21.03 22.37
N GLY A 304 -0.66 -20.04 21.84
CA GLY A 304 -0.88 -19.54 20.47
C GLY A 304 -0.55 -20.59 19.42
N SER A 305 -1.27 -20.60 18.31
CA SER A 305 -1.17 -21.59 17.24
C SER A 305 -0.73 -20.94 15.91
N SER A 306 0.33 -21.49 15.28
CA SER A 306 0.73 -21.11 13.92
C SER A 306 -0.42 -21.35 12.92
N SER A 307 -1.14 -22.46 13.08
CA SER A 307 -2.27 -22.79 12.21
C SER A 307 -3.43 -21.81 12.32
N GLU A 308 -3.68 -21.22 13.49
CA GLU A 308 -4.70 -20.18 13.66
C GLU A 308 -4.33 -18.92 12.86
N LEU A 309 -3.07 -18.48 12.94
CA LEU A 309 -2.57 -17.32 12.19
C LEU A 309 -2.61 -17.59 10.68
N THR A 310 -2.16 -18.77 10.24
CA THR A 310 -2.23 -19.20 8.83
C THR A 310 -3.67 -19.23 8.33
N ASN A 311 -4.59 -19.83 9.09
CA ASN A 311 -6.00 -19.92 8.72
C ASN A 311 -6.65 -18.56 8.65
N LEU A 312 -6.34 -17.65 9.57
CA LEU A 312 -6.85 -16.27 9.54
C LEU A 312 -6.33 -15.52 8.31
N TYR A 313 -5.03 -15.64 7.99
CA TYR A 313 -4.49 -15.05 6.77
C TYR A 313 -5.19 -15.56 5.52
N CYS A 314 -5.31 -16.90 5.39
CA CYS A 314 -5.97 -17.52 4.23
C CYS A 314 -7.46 -17.14 4.16
N TYR A 315 -8.15 -17.02 5.28
CA TYR A 315 -9.53 -16.56 5.35
C TYR A 315 -9.68 -15.12 4.84
N LEU A 316 -8.85 -14.20 5.34
CA LEU A 316 -8.88 -12.80 4.93
C LEU A 316 -8.50 -12.62 3.45
N LEU A 317 -7.55 -13.43 2.97
CA LEU A 317 -7.17 -13.45 1.56
C LEU A 317 -8.32 -13.98 0.68
N GLY A 318 -8.98 -15.06 1.11
CA GLY A 318 -10.09 -15.69 0.40
C GLY A 318 -11.31 -14.79 0.19
N GLN A 319 -11.49 -13.76 1.03
CA GLN A 319 -12.52 -12.76 0.82
C GLN A 319 -12.23 -11.77 -0.34
N ARG A 320 -11.03 -11.79 -0.88
CA ARG A 320 -10.58 -10.88 -1.95
C ARG A 320 -10.28 -11.60 -3.24
N HIS A 321 -9.77 -12.81 -3.11
CA HIS A 321 -9.29 -13.60 -4.23
C HIS A 321 -9.73 -15.04 -4.09
N GLU A 322 -10.46 -15.52 -5.09
CA GLU A 322 -10.87 -16.92 -5.19
C GLU A 322 -9.86 -17.72 -6.00
N GLY A 323 -9.83 -19.02 -5.78
CA GLY A 323 -9.07 -19.97 -6.58
C GLY A 323 -7.97 -20.70 -5.82
N ASN A 324 -7.14 -21.39 -6.58
CA ASN A 324 -5.94 -22.09 -6.14
C ASN A 324 -4.76 -21.64 -6.99
N GLY A 325 -3.55 -21.72 -6.47
CA GLY A 325 -2.34 -21.23 -7.12
C GLY A 325 -1.55 -20.32 -6.21
N PHE A 326 -0.94 -19.28 -6.77
CA PHE A 326 -0.11 -18.36 -5.98
C PHE A 326 -0.74 -16.98 -5.91
N PHE A 327 -0.45 -16.29 -4.81
CA PHE A 327 -0.82 -14.89 -4.61
C PHE A 327 0.42 -14.08 -4.23
N VAL A 328 0.60 -12.92 -4.83
CA VAL A 328 1.70 -12.01 -4.46
C VAL A 328 1.23 -11.06 -3.37
N ASP A 329 1.77 -11.19 -2.16
CA ASP A 329 1.63 -10.21 -1.09
C ASP A 329 2.83 -9.26 -1.10
N LYS A 330 2.59 -8.01 -1.48
CA LYS A 330 3.61 -6.96 -1.54
C LYS A 330 3.31 -5.87 -0.52
N SER A 331 3.04 -6.25 0.70
CA SER A 331 2.84 -5.30 1.79
C SER A 331 4.16 -4.59 2.15
N LEU A 332 4.11 -3.27 2.35
CA LEU A 332 5.30 -2.44 2.54
C LEU A 332 6.00 -2.67 3.89
N ASP A 333 5.31 -3.30 4.83
CA ASP A 333 5.80 -3.64 6.17
C ASP A 333 6.26 -5.11 6.30
N THR A 334 6.39 -5.83 5.19
CA THR A 334 6.81 -7.25 5.16
C THR A 334 8.11 -7.49 5.93
N SER A 335 9.02 -6.52 5.95
CA SER A 335 10.26 -6.57 6.75
C SER A 335 10.02 -6.76 8.25
N ARG A 336 8.91 -6.28 8.79
CA ARG A 336 8.53 -6.43 10.20
C ARG A 336 7.95 -7.81 10.51
N PHE A 337 7.55 -8.56 9.50
CA PHE A 337 6.88 -9.84 9.63
C PHE A 337 7.67 -11.02 9.04
N ALA A 338 8.88 -10.80 8.52
CA ALA A 338 9.64 -11.84 7.80
C ALA A 338 9.87 -13.11 8.63
N GLY A 339 10.15 -13.00 9.94
CA GLY A 339 10.24 -14.14 10.85
C GLY A 339 8.91 -14.87 11.00
N LEU A 340 7.82 -14.15 11.23
CA LEU A 340 6.49 -14.73 11.35
C LEU A 340 6.07 -15.41 10.04
N ILE A 341 6.31 -14.78 8.90
CA ILE A 341 6.07 -15.35 7.57
C ILE A 341 6.78 -16.69 7.43
N ALA A 342 8.06 -16.75 7.79
CA ALA A 342 8.83 -18.00 7.71
C ALA A 342 8.31 -19.10 8.66
N ALA A 343 7.71 -18.71 9.79
CA ALA A 343 7.16 -19.64 10.76
C ALA A 343 5.78 -20.19 10.38
N ILE A 344 4.88 -19.31 9.82
CA ILE A 344 3.51 -19.71 9.49
C ILE A 344 3.31 -20.10 8.02
N PHE A 345 4.27 -19.75 7.15
CA PHE A 345 4.34 -20.13 5.74
C PHE A 345 5.73 -20.65 5.36
N PRO A 346 6.17 -21.78 5.92
CA PRO A 346 7.57 -22.25 5.79
C PRO A 346 8.01 -22.58 4.35
N SER A 347 7.06 -22.82 3.45
CA SER A 347 7.30 -23.10 2.02
C SER A 347 7.07 -21.89 1.10
N SER A 348 6.64 -20.76 1.64
CA SER A 348 6.41 -19.55 0.84
C SER A 348 7.71 -18.84 0.50
N PRO A 349 7.95 -18.48 -0.78
CA PRO A 349 9.11 -17.71 -1.16
C PRO A 349 9.01 -16.27 -0.65
N VAL A 350 10.15 -15.75 -0.18
CA VAL A 350 10.32 -14.33 0.19
C VAL A 350 11.31 -13.70 -0.78
N ILE A 351 10.89 -12.67 -1.49
CA ILE A 351 11.70 -11.93 -2.45
C ILE A 351 11.99 -10.56 -1.88
N TRP A 352 13.26 -10.19 -1.78
CA TRP A 352 13.68 -8.90 -1.24
C TRP A 352 14.36 -8.04 -2.28
N LEU A 353 13.71 -6.93 -2.63
CA LEU A 353 14.23 -5.98 -3.60
C LEU A 353 15.26 -5.06 -2.97
N ARG A 354 16.40 -4.93 -3.66
CA ARG A 354 17.45 -3.94 -3.36
C ARG A 354 17.59 -3.01 -4.56
N ARG A 355 17.86 -1.75 -4.27
CA ARG A 355 18.13 -0.71 -5.26
C ARG A 355 19.06 0.32 -4.65
N ASP A 356 19.76 1.06 -5.50
CA ASP A 356 20.58 2.20 -5.06
C ASP A 356 19.83 3.07 -4.06
N PRO A 357 20.40 3.32 -2.85
CA PRO A 357 19.70 4.05 -1.79
C PRO A 357 19.35 5.48 -2.17
N LEU A 358 20.22 6.17 -2.95
CA LEU A 358 20.01 7.55 -3.36
C LEU A 358 18.84 7.66 -4.35
N ASP A 359 18.77 6.72 -5.31
CA ASP A 359 17.63 6.62 -6.23
C ASP A 359 16.31 6.34 -5.52
N CYS A 360 16.32 5.43 -4.53
CA CYS A 360 15.15 5.14 -3.70
C CYS A 360 14.74 6.37 -2.88
N ALA A 361 15.70 7.02 -2.24
CA ALA A 361 15.46 8.18 -1.38
C ALA A 361 14.87 9.35 -2.18
N TRP A 362 15.47 9.67 -3.32
CA TRP A 362 14.92 10.68 -4.21
C TRP A 362 13.51 10.31 -4.70
N SER A 363 13.32 9.07 -5.13
CA SER A 363 12.01 8.60 -5.59
C SER A 363 10.95 8.61 -4.49
N ALA A 364 11.34 8.32 -3.24
CA ALA A 364 10.44 8.41 -2.09
C ALA A 364 10.11 9.86 -1.74
N TYR A 365 11.12 10.74 -1.69
CA TYR A 365 10.96 12.16 -1.34
C TYR A 365 10.04 12.90 -2.30
N ARG A 366 10.15 12.65 -3.61
CA ARG A 366 9.27 13.25 -4.64
C ARG A 366 7.91 12.57 -4.80
N THR A 367 7.61 11.53 -4.02
CA THR A 367 6.32 10.84 -4.06
C THR A 367 5.45 11.29 -2.88
N TRP A 368 4.28 11.83 -3.19
CA TRP A 368 3.31 12.18 -2.15
C TRP A 368 2.52 10.94 -1.73
N PHE A 369 2.84 10.39 -0.58
CA PHE A 369 2.14 9.25 -0.02
C PHE A 369 0.93 9.70 0.80
N LEU A 370 -0.14 8.94 0.73
CA LEU A 370 -1.36 9.31 1.45
C LEU A 370 -1.21 9.03 2.96
N ARG A 371 -0.68 7.85 3.32
CA ARG A 371 -0.52 7.37 4.71
C ARG A 371 0.64 6.37 4.80
N GLY A 372 1.13 6.14 6.02
CA GLY A 372 2.06 5.04 6.34
C GLY A 372 3.50 5.27 5.92
N MET A 373 3.84 6.47 5.43
CA MET A 373 5.19 6.82 4.96
C MET A 373 5.65 8.16 5.57
N GLU A 374 5.40 8.35 6.86
CA GLU A 374 5.70 9.59 7.57
C GLU A 374 7.19 9.95 7.53
N TRP A 375 8.04 8.96 7.37
CA TRP A 375 9.49 9.12 7.20
C TRP A 375 9.87 9.78 5.85
N SER A 376 9.01 9.73 4.83
CA SER A 376 9.34 10.21 3.48
C SER A 376 9.33 11.74 3.32
N TRP A 377 8.90 12.48 4.34
CA TRP A 377 8.75 13.95 4.30
C TRP A 377 10.03 14.72 4.69
N SER A 378 11.13 14.04 4.94
CA SER A 378 12.43 14.67 5.25
C SER A 378 13.55 13.76 4.78
N LEU A 379 14.58 14.33 4.16
CA LEU A 379 15.75 13.58 3.70
C LEU A 379 16.46 12.86 4.85
N GLU A 380 16.53 13.50 6.01
CA GLU A 380 17.10 12.90 7.22
C GLU A 380 16.25 11.73 7.73
N ASN A 381 14.92 11.88 7.76
CA ASN A 381 14.03 10.79 8.19
C ASN A 381 14.05 9.60 7.22
N ILE A 382 14.16 9.87 5.91
CA ILE A 382 14.37 8.82 4.90
C ILE A 382 15.67 8.05 5.21
N ALA A 383 16.75 8.78 5.49
CA ALA A 383 18.04 8.18 5.82
C ALA A 383 17.96 7.27 7.05
N TYR A 384 17.31 7.71 8.11
CA TYR A 384 17.14 6.92 9.33
C TYR A 384 16.28 5.69 9.10
N HIS A 385 15.16 5.82 8.40
CA HIS A 385 14.30 4.68 8.07
C HIS A 385 15.03 3.66 7.19
N PHE A 386 15.79 4.11 6.20
CA PHE A 386 16.57 3.24 5.32
C PHE A 386 17.64 2.47 6.08
N ALA A 387 18.31 3.11 7.03
CA ALA A 387 19.30 2.43 7.88
C ALA A 387 18.64 1.35 8.77
N VAL A 388 17.43 1.59 9.26
CA VAL A 388 16.64 0.58 10.00
C VAL A 388 16.28 -0.60 9.09
N GLU A 389 15.83 -0.33 7.86
CA GLU A 389 15.49 -1.37 6.88
C GLU A 389 16.72 -2.17 6.42
N ASP A 390 17.89 -1.53 6.28
CA ASP A 390 19.14 -2.25 6.00
C ASP A 390 19.56 -3.19 7.13
N ALA A 391 19.35 -2.77 8.37
CA ALA A 391 19.64 -3.62 9.53
C ALA A 391 18.67 -4.81 9.59
N LEU A 392 17.38 -4.62 9.29
CA LEU A 392 16.42 -5.72 9.15
C LEU A 392 16.77 -6.65 7.99
N PHE A 393 17.15 -6.09 6.83
CA PHE A 393 17.60 -6.89 5.70
C PHE A 393 18.77 -7.78 6.09
N THR A 394 19.79 -7.22 6.74
CA THR A 394 20.97 -7.96 7.20
C THR A 394 20.58 -9.08 8.16
N HIS A 395 19.71 -8.79 9.13
CA HIS A 395 19.21 -9.77 10.10
C HIS A 395 18.46 -10.91 9.39
N TRP A 396 17.48 -10.59 8.55
CA TRP A 396 16.67 -11.60 7.88
C TRP A 396 17.43 -12.40 6.82
N SER A 397 18.35 -11.78 6.11
CA SER A 397 19.22 -12.50 5.16
C SER A 397 20.06 -13.56 5.86
N GLY A 398 20.59 -13.25 7.06
CA GLY A 398 21.32 -14.22 7.87
C GLY A 398 20.44 -15.35 8.43
N LEU A 399 19.20 -15.02 8.83
CA LEU A 399 18.29 -15.98 9.45
C LEU A 399 17.56 -16.87 8.45
N LEU A 400 17.10 -16.32 7.34
CA LEU A 400 16.27 -17.03 6.35
C LEU A 400 17.10 -17.76 5.28
N GLY A 401 18.35 -17.32 5.04
CA GLY A 401 19.25 -17.97 4.10
C GLY A 401 18.62 -18.18 2.71
N GLU A 402 18.59 -19.41 2.25
CA GLU A 402 18.07 -19.78 0.92
C GLU A 402 16.56 -19.58 0.74
N LYS A 403 15.79 -19.33 1.82
CA LYS A 403 14.36 -19.01 1.74
C LYS A 403 14.09 -17.57 1.30
N LEU A 404 15.13 -16.74 1.24
CA LEU A 404 15.03 -15.33 0.86
C LEU A 404 15.84 -15.09 -0.42
N LEU A 405 15.16 -14.70 -1.50
CA LEU A 405 15.79 -14.31 -2.75
C LEU A 405 16.04 -12.80 -2.76
N VAL A 406 17.30 -12.40 -2.84
CA VAL A 406 17.64 -10.99 -3.06
C VAL A 406 17.64 -10.69 -4.57
N VAL A 407 16.93 -9.63 -4.95
CA VAL A 407 16.85 -9.15 -6.32
C VAL A 407 17.36 -7.71 -6.37
N ASP A 408 18.42 -7.47 -7.13
CA ASP A 408 18.87 -6.12 -7.44
C ASP A 408 18.04 -5.52 -8.57
N TYR A 409 17.54 -4.30 -8.37
CA TYR A 409 16.70 -3.62 -9.35
C TYR A 409 17.45 -3.31 -10.65
N ALA A 410 18.74 -2.94 -10.55
CA ALA A 410 19.54 -2.62 -11.73
C ALA A 410 19.77 -3.87 -12.58
N ASP A 411 20.08 -5.01 -11.95
CA ASP A 411 20.23 -6.30 -12.65
C ASP A 411 18.91 -6.70 -13.32
N LEU A 412 17.79 -6.58 -12.60
CA LEU A 412 16.46 -6.92 -13.14
C LEU A 412 16.11 -6.12 -14.40
N VAL A 413 16.41 -4.82 -14.45
CA VAL A 413 16.06 -4.01 -15.62
C VAL A 413 17.10 -4.05 -16.73
N GLN A 414 18.36 -4.42 -16.43
CA GLN A 414 19.43 -4.59 -17.43
C GLN A 414 19.42 -5.97 -18.05
N ASN A 415 19.06 -7.00 -17.29
CA ASN A 415 19.06 -8.41 -17.72
C ASN A 415 17.69 -9.05 -17.43
N PRO A 416 16.57 -8.51 -17.96
CA PRO A 416 15.24 -8.89 -17.52
C PRO A 416 14.92 -10.38 -17.74
N GLU A 417 15.32 -10.98 -18.86
CA GLU A 417 15.00 -12.37 -19.16
C GLU A 417 15.60 -13.34 -18.12
N SER A 418 16.88 -13.19 -17.80
CA SER A 418 17.58 -14.05 -16.84
C SER A 418 17.07 -13.83 -15.40
N GLU A 419 16.83 -12.58 -15.01
CA GLU A 419 16.35 -12.27 -13.66
C GLU A 419 14.89 -12.69 -13.45
N ILE A 420 14.03 -12.52 -14.44
CA ILE A 420 12.64 -12.98 -14.39
C ILE A 420 12.59 -14.51 -14.31
N ASP A 421 13.42 -15.23 -15.07
CA ASP A 421 13.50 -16.69 -14.97
C ASP A 421 13.99 -17.12 -13.56
N ARG A 422 15.00 -16.45 -13.02
CA ARG A 422 15.52 -16.70 -11.66
C ARG A 422 14.44 -16.49 -10.58
N ILE A 423 13.71 -15.40 -10.66
CA ILE A 423 12.59 -15.08 -9.74
C ILE A 423 11.48 -16.13 -9.87
N THR A 424 11.11 -16.47 -11.09
CA THR A 424 10.03 -17.42 -11.37
C THR A 424 10.35 -18.82 -10.84
N ARG A 425 11.58 -19.30 -11.10
CA ARG A 425 12.05 -20.61 -10.57
C ARG A 425 12.14 -20.62 -9.06
N PHE A 426 12.57 -19.54 -8.45
CA PHE A 426 12.59 -19.44 -6.98
C PHE A 426 11.19 -19.58 -6.37
N CYS A 427 10.16 -19.12 -7.07
CA CYS A 427 8.76 -19.32 -6.69
C CYS A 427 8.22 -20.74 -6.98
N GLY A 428 9.05 -21.66 -7.50
CA GLY A 428 8.60 -22.99 -7.89
C GLY A 428 7.75 -23.01 -9.16
N LEU A 429 7.84 -21.96 -9.99
CA LEU A 429 7.11 -21.79 -11.23
C LEU A 429 8.04 -21.97 -12.45
N GLN A 430 7.43 -22.15 -13.61
CA GLN A 430 8.13 -22.16 -14.90
C GLN A 430 7.89 -20.83 -15.61
N LEU A 431 8.93 -20.26 -16.22
CA LEU A 431 8.82 -19.00 -16.96
C LEU A 431 7.76 -19.08 -18.06
N GLU A 432 6.87 -18.10 -18.10
CA GLU A 432 5.90 -17.91 -19.17
C GLU A 432 6.24 -16.64 -19.99
N PRO A 433 6.01 -16.64 -21.31
CA PRO A 433 6.32 -15.48 -22.17
C PRO A 433 5.69 -14.16 -21.70
N ALA A 434 4.47 -14.22 -21.14
CA ALA A 434 3.78 -13.03 -20.63
C ALA A 434 4.52 -12.31 -19.49
N GLN A 435 5.39 -13.01 -18.76
CA GLN A 435 6.20 -12.42 -17.71
C GLN A 435 7.32 -11.50 -18.25
N LEU A 436 7.72 -11.69 -19.51
CA LEU A 436 8.71 -10.84 -20.19
C LEU A 436 8.12 -9.52 -20.70
N THR A 437 6.78 -9.44 -20.80
CA THR A 437 6.04 -8.24 -21.19
C THR A 437 5.03 -7.81 -20.11
N PRO A 438 5.46 -7.58 -18.86
CA PRO A 438 4.57 -7.35 -17.72
C PRO A 438 3.72 -6.07 -17.88
N HIS A 439 4.14 -5.14 -18.72
CA HIS A 439 3.39 -3.91 -19.02
C HIS A 439 2.10 -4.14 -19.83
N GLU A 440 1.95 -5.30 -20.49
CA GLU A 440 0.75 -5.69 -21.21
C GLU A 440 -0.33 -6.26 -20.27
N ASN A 441 0.04 -6.54 -19.02
CA ASN A 441 -0.91 -7.01 -18.01
C ASN A 441 -1.95 -5.92 -17.72
N LYS A 442 -3.22 -6.24 -17.94
CA LYS A 442 -4.36 -5.29 -17.81
C LYS A 442 -4.91 -5.17 -16.40
N ARG A 443 -4.33 -5.88 -15.43
CA ARG A 443 -4.82 -5.80 -14.04
C ARG A 443 -4.76 -4.39 -13.49
N PRO A 444 -5.71 -4.03 -12.63
CA PRO A 444 -5.67 -2.77 -11.89
C PRO A 444 -4.39 -2.64 -11.04
N VAL A 445 -3.83 -1.44 -10.96
CA VAL A 445 -2.65 -1.13 -10.14
C VAL A 445 -2.95 0.06 -9.26
N LYS A 446 -2.86 -0.11 -7.93
CA LYS A 446 -3.19 0.92 -6.93
C LYS A 446 -1.94 1.47 -6.21
N THR A 447 -0.79 1.49 -6.84
CA THR A 447 0.44 1.97 -6.22
C THR A 447 0.89 3.29 -6.81
N ALA A 448 1.80 3.98 -6.13
CA ALA A 448 2.47 5.17 -6.65
C ALA A 448 3.25 4.93 -7.96
N SER A 449 3.42 3.67 -8.37
CA SER A 449 4.11 3.26 -9.60
C SER A 449 3.15 2.93 -10.75
N VAL A 450 1.84 3.24 -10.63
CA VAL A 450 0.78 2.84 -11.58
C VAL A 450 1.09 3.15 -13.05
N VAL A 451 1.65 4.31 -13.33
CA VAL A 451 2.01 4.72 -14.71
C VAL A 451 3.31 4.06 -15.17
N GLN A 452 4.24 3.86 -14.24
CA GLN A 452 5.57 3.33 -14.56
C GLN A 452 5.52 1.86 -15.00
N VAL A 453 4.74 1.02 -14.32
CA VAL A 453 4.62 -0.40 -14.64
C VAL A 453 3.80 -0.70 -15.90
N ARG A 454 3.16 0.32 -16.49
CA ARG A 454 2.45 0.25 -17.77
C ARG A 454 3.35 0.53 -18.98
N ARG A 455 4.65 0.71 -18.77
CA ARG A 455 5.66 0.88 -19.82
C ARG A 455 6.50 -0.39 -19.91
N PRO A 456 7.06 -0.73 -21.09
CA PRO A 456 8.07 -1.79 -21.18
C PRO A 456 9.15 -1.61 -20.12
N ILE A 457 9.80 -2.68 -19.69
CA ILE A 457 10.92 -2.60 -18.74
C ILE A 457 11.99 -1.67 -19.33
N TYR A 458 12.42 -0.68 -18.54
CA TYR A 458 13.34 0.37 -18.98
C TYR A 458 14.43 0.62 -17.94
N THR A 459 15.62 0.99 -18.39
CA THR A 459 16.81 1.19 -17.55
C THR A 459 16.96 2.61 -17.03
N THR A 460 16.23 3.60 -17.59
CA THR A 460 16.38 5.04 -17.24
C THR A 460 15.97 5.40 -15.82
N ALA A 461 15.41 4.45 -15.07
CA ALA A 461 15.16 4.63 -13.65
C ALA A 461 16.41 4.39 -12.78
N VAL A 462 17.44 3.75 -13.32
CA VAL A 462 18.76 3.62 -12.67
C VAL A 462 19.49 4.95 -12.82
N GLY A 463 19.94 5.52 -11.70
CA GLY A 463 20.59 6.84 -11.68
C GLY A 463 19.62 8.02 -11.83
N ASN A 464 18.33 7.84 -11.56
CA ASN A 464 17.34 8.92 -11.72
C ASN A 464 17.50 10.05 -10.68
N SER A 465 18.28 9.85 -9.64
CA SER A 465 18.68 10.86 -8.66
C SER A 465 19.74 11.83 -9.18
N ALA A 466 20.41 11.53 -10.32
CA ALA A 466 21.60 12.27 -10.79
C ALA A 466 21.39 13.79 -10.90
N HIS A 467 20.23 14.24 -11.38
CA HIS A 467 19.91 15.68 -11.49
C HIS A 467 19.69 16.37 -10.14
N TYR A 468 19.67 15.62 -9.05
CA TYR A 468 19.35 16.11 -7.71
C TYR A 468 20.47 15.84 -6.69
N HIS A 469 21.61 15.31 -7.12
CA HIS A 469 22.70 14.94 -6.21
C HIS A 469 23.12 16.12 -5.32
N GLU A 470 23.22 17.35 -5.86
CA GLU A 470 23.57 18.55 -5.09
C GLU A 470 22.58 18.89 -3.96
N TYR A 471 21.37 18.36 -3.99
CA TYR A 471 20.34 18.61 -2.98
C TYR A 471 20.20 17.44 -1.99
N MET A 472 20.93 16.35 -2.19
CA MET A 472 20.77 15.11 -1.41
C MET A 472 21.84 14.92 -0.35
N ASP A 473 22.76 15.88 -0.14
CA ASP A 473 23.85 15.77 0.85
C ASP A 473 23.33 15.45 2.25
N GLN A 474 22.23 16.08 2.67
CA GLN A 474 21.61 15.80 3.96
C GLN A 474 21.20 14.34 4.13
N PHE A 475 20.70 13.71 3.06
CA PHE A 475 20.38 12.29 3.07
C PHE A 475 21.66 11.46 3.17
N VAL A 476 22.68 11.74 2.36
CA VAL A 476 23.92 10.97 2.31
C VAL A 476 24.61 10.96 3.67
N GLU A 477 24.84 12.13 4.26
CA GLU A 477 25.50 12.27 5.57
C GLU A 477 24.71 11.58 6.69
N ALA A 478 23.39 11.78 6.72
CA ALA A 478 22.53 11.17 7.72
C ALA A 478 22.48 9.63 7.56
N TYR A 479 22.45 9.13 6.32
CA TYR A 479 22.37 7.70 6.03
C TYR A 479 23.68 6.98 6.40
N GLU A 480 24.83 7.52 6.03
CA GLU A 480 26.15 6.97 6.44
C GLU A 480 26.29 6.93 7.94
N THR A 481 25.91 8.04 8.62
CA THR A 481 25.94 8.13 10.08
C THR A 481 25.00 7.13 10.75
N ALA A 482 23.77 7.01 10.27
CA ALA A 482 22.79 6.08 10.82
C ALA A 482 23.20 4.63 10.57
N ARG A 483 23.64 4.29 9.38
CA ARG A 483 24.09 2.96 9.00
C ARG A 483 25.26 2.47 9.83
N SER A 484 26.25 3.35 10.11
CA SER A 484 27.38 3.00 10.98
C SER A 484 26.96 2.69 12.41
N LYS A 485 25.85 3.30 12.90
CA LYS A 485 25.31 3.08 14.25
C LYS A 485 24.34 1.90 14.36
N PHE A 486 23.78 1.45 13.25
CA PHE A 486 22.71 0.44 13.19
C PHE A 486 23.09 -0.81 12.39
N CYS A 487 24.39 -0.99 12.08
CA CYS A 487 24.85 -2.13 11.25
C CYS A 487 24.46 -3.51 11.80
N THR A 488 24.11 -3.59 13.09
CA THR A 488 23.49 -4.80 13.68
C THR A 488 22.51 -4.40 14.79
N PHE A 489 21.41 -5.13 14.96
CA PHE A 489 20.51 -5.02 16.11
C PHE A 489 21.00 -5.81 17.34
N VAL A 490 22.17 -6.42 17.24
CA VAL A 490 22.78 -7.28 18.25
C VAL A 490 23.86 -6.53 19.01
#